data_bca1b9f927d103d7bfc90766f0cdfeb3
#
_entry.id   bca1b9f927d103d7bfc90766f0cdfeb3
#
_cell.length_a   1.000
_cell.length_b   1.000
_cell.length_c   1.000
_cell.angle_alpha   90.00
_cell.angle_beta   90.00
_cell.angle_gamma   90.00
#
_symmetry.space_group_name_H-M   'P 1'
#
loop_
_entity.id
_entity.type
_entity.pdbx_description
1 polymer ?
#
loop_
_entity_poly.entity_id
_entity_poly.type
_entity_poly.pdbx_seq_one_letter_code
_entity_poly.pdbx_strand_id
1 'polypeptide(L)'
;VKTFLLAIVFVLISVSASAQLYVLKDHIVDSNANRPVLYDSLPKMCDTLYGAFIKEDLSGLKPFVPEVRYLKSTFDTLAIEYREEQVVYRQQLLYRSLQKDYKKILKYAEKSKITIRRLEKGEVIYNYGKNEEGHEYCYVTTEFKRKKHSYELKYLAIMLNGHWFLGDELSFREIE
;
A
#
# COMPACT_ATOMS: atom_id res chain seq x y z
N VAL A 1 -15.84 29.62 5.41
CA VAL A 1 -16.18 28.98 6.71
C VAL A 1 -15.77 27.49 6.75
N LYS A 2 -15.58 26.80 5.61
CA LYS A 2 -15.19 25.37 5.56
C LYS A 2 -13.69 25.09 5.73
N THR A 3 -12.84 26.08 5.55
CA THR A 3 -11.36 25.94 5.63
C THR A 3 -10.82 25.99 7.05
N PHE A 4 -11.60 26.47 8.02
CA PHE A 4 -11.15 26.59 9.43
C PHE A 4 -11.33 25.31 10.25
N LEU A 5 -12.19 24.39 9.81
CA LEU A 5 -12.44 23.14 10.55
C LEU A 5 -11.36 22.08 10.31
N LEU A 6 -10.66 22.16 9.17
CA LEU A 6 -9.60 21.19 8.84
C LEU A 6 -8.32 21.41 9.67
N ALA A 7 -8.02 22.66 10.05
CA ALA A 7 -6.85 22.99 10.84
C ALA A 7 -6.96 22.54 12.32
N ILE A 8 -8.18 22.48 12.87
CA ILE A 8 -8.39 22.07 14.27
C ILE A 8 -8.27 20.54 14.45
N VAL A 9 -8.64 19.77 13.44
CA VAL A 9 -8.49 18.29 13.47
C VAL A 9 -7.02 17.88 13.43
N PHE A 10 -6.16 18.66 12.78
CA PHE A 10 -4.72 18.39 12.73
C PHE A 10 -4.00 18.65 14.06
N VAL A 11 -4.44 19.62 14.86
CA VAL A 11 -3.82 19.97 16.13
C VAL A 11 -4.19 18.98 17.25
N LEU A 12 -5.37 18.38 17.23
CA LEU A 12 -5.81 17.41 18.24
C LEU A 12 -5.20 16.00 18.05
N ILE A 13 -4.71 15.68 16.85
CA ILE A 13 -4.04 14.40 16.57
C ILE A 13 -2.57 14.44 17.03
N SER A 14 -1.96 15.62 17.13
CA SER A 14 -0.54 15.76 17.49
C SER A 14 -0.22 15.51 18.97
N VAL A 15 -1.19 15.62 19.88
CA VAL A 15 -0.94 15.45 21.33
C VAL A 15 -1.08 13.99 21.78
N SER A 16 -1.84 13.16 21.05
CA SER A 16 -2.02 11.73 21.41
C SER A 16 -0.94 10.80 20.84
N ALA A 17 -0.14 11.27 19.88
CA ALA A 17 0.85 10.44 19.20
C ALA A 17 2.10 10.16 20.03
N SER A 18 2.46 11.06 20.96
CA SER A 18 3.68 10.93 21.75
C SER A 18 3.65 9.79 22.77
N ALA A 19 2.46 9.43 23.27
CA ALA A 19 2.33 8.36 24.28
C ALA A 19 2.29 6.95 23.68
N GLN A 20 1.92 6.82 22.39
CA GLN A 20 1.87 5.50 21.73
C GLN A 20 3.18 5.11 21.05
N LEU A 21 4.10 6.06 20.83
CA LEU A 21 5.39 5.79 20.17
C LEU A 21 6.34 4.95 21.05
N TYR A 22 6.23 5.05 22.37
CA TYR A 22 7.12 4.32 23.30
C TYR A 22 6.91 2.81 23.33
N VAL A 23 5.71 2.32 22.98
CA VAL A 23 5.39 0.89 23.02
C VAL A 23 5.81 0.16 21.71
N LEU A 24 6.11 0.90 20.65
CA LEU A 24 6.40 0.33 19.33
C LEU A 24 7.88 0.13 19.02
N LYS A 25 8.77 0.60 19.90
CA LYS A 25 10.23 0.52 19.67
C LYS A 25 10.79 -0.89 19.78
N ASP A 26 10.11 -1.81 20.45
CA ASP A 26 10.65 -3.14 20.76
C ASP A 26 10.29 -4.26 19.76
N HIS A 27 9.53 -3.97 18.70
CA HIS A 27 9.07 -5.01 17.79
C HIS A 27 9.57 -4.94 16.34
N ILE A 28 10.50 -4.03 16.01
CA ILE A 28 11.02 -3.91 14.64
C ILE A 28 12.56 -4.01 14.63
N VAL A 29 13.07 -5.12 15.11
CA VAL A 29 14.45 -5.53 14.79
C VAL A 29 14.44 -7.00 14.43
N ASP A 30 14.02 -7.27 13.21
CA ASP A 30 14.44 -8.48 12.52
C ASP A 30 15.08 -8.07 11.20
N SER A 31 16.38 -7.83 11.29
CA SER A 31 17.16 -7.05 10.31
C SER A 31 17.58 -7.83 9.06
N ASN A 32 17.21 -9.09 8.87
CA ASN A 32 17.74 -9.88 7.75
C ASN A 32 16.73 -10.68 6.91
N ALA A 33 15.48 -10.80 7.30
CA ALA A 33 14.58 -11.74 6.62
C ALA A 33 13.74 -11.14 5.47
N ASN A 34 13.63 -9.82 5.33
CA ASN A 34 12.73 -9.22 4.35
C ASN A 34 13.22 -7.86 3.83
N ARG A 35 14.31 -7.85 3.08
CA ARG A 35 14.60 -6.66 2.26
C ARG A 35 13.47 -6.51 1.25
N PRO A 36 12.88 -5.30 1.06
CA PRO A 36 11.91 -5.10 0.01
C PRO A 36 12.54 -5.46 -1.33
N VAL A 37 11.78 -6.16 -2.13
CA VAL A 37 12.18 -6.39 -3.51
C VAL A 37 12.02 -5.07 -4.24
N LEU A 38 13.11 -4.54 -4.80
CA LEU A 38 13.09 -3.30 -5.56
C LEU A 38 12.56 -3.59 -6.98
N TYR A 39 11.49 -2.93 -7.34
CA TYR A 39 10.89 -3.05 -8.66
C TYR A 39 11.20 -1.82 -9.49
N ASP A 40 12.11 -1.94 -10.42
CA ASP A 40 12.43 -0.96 -11.47
C ASP A 40 11.37 -0.89 -12.58
N SER A 41 10.50 -1.90 -12.61
CA SER A 41 9.44 -2.05 -13.61
C SER A 41 8.10 -2.31 -12.94
N LEU A 42 7.10 -1.48 -13.24
CA LEU A 42 5.74 -1.64 -12.73
C LEU A 42 5.12 -2.98 -13.15
N PRO A 43 5.21 -3.46 -14.40
CA PRO A 43 4.70 -4.76 -14.79
C PRO A 43 5.26 -5.91 -13.94
N LYS A 44 6.58 -5.89 -13.64
CA LYS A 44 7.23 -6.90 -12.80
C LYS A 44 6.71 -6.88 -11.37
N MET A 45 6.49 -5.67 -10.81
CA MET A 45 5.84 -5.52 -9.51
C MET A 45 4.43 -6.12 -9.53
N CYS A 46 3.64 -5.80 -10.56
CA CYS A 46 2.26 -6.31 -10.72
C CYS A 46 2.21 -7.83 -10.81
N ASP A 47 3.12 -8.46 -11.56
CA ASP A 47 3.20 -9.92 -11.66
C ASP A 47 3.55 -10.59 -10.34
N THR A 48 4.47 -9.99 -9.58
CA THR A 48 4.83 -10.51 -8.26
C THR A 48 3.70 -10.33 -7.25
N LEU A 49 2.99 -9.17 -7.29
CA LEU A 49 1.83 -8.91 -6.45
C LEU A 49 0.68 -9.89 -6.77
N TYR A 50 0.46 -10.17 -8.06
CA TYR A 50 -0.49 -11.21 -8.47
C TYR A 50 -0.14 -12.56 -7.83
N GLY A 51 1.13 -12.96 -7.90
CA GLY A 51 1.60 -14.20 -7.28
C GLY A 51 1.36 -14.28 -5.76
N ALA A 52 1.51 -13.16 -5.03
CA ALA A 52 1.19 -13.07 -3.61
C ALA A 52 -0.33 -13.12 -3.38
N PHE A 53 -1.10 -12.41 -4.21
CA PHE A 53 -2.55 -12.34 -4.13
C PHE A 53 -3.22 -13.71 -4.29
N ILE A 54 -2.86 -14.49 -5.30
CA ILE A 54 -3.44 -15.81 -5.53
C ILE A 54 -3.05 -16.85 -4.47
N LYS A 55 -1.95 -16.64 -3.74
CA LYS A 55 -1.55 -17.48 -2.62
C LYS A 55 -2.35 -17.19 -1.35
N GLU A 56 -3.12 -16.11 -1.33
CA GLU A 56 -3.87 -15.62 -0.17
C GLU A 56 -2.96 -15.35 1.04
N ASP A 57 -1.70 -14.96 0.76
CA ASP A 57 -0.67 -14.72 1.77
C ASP A 57 -0.60 -13.23 2.12
N LEU A 58 -1.07 -12.89 3.33
CA LEU A 58 -1.03 -11.52 3.83
C LEU A 58 0.41 -11.02 4.05
N SER A 59 1.33 -11.91 4.42
CA SER A 59 2.75 -11.57 4.62
C SER A 59 3.43 -11.22 3.31
N GLY A 60 2.93 -11.77 2.21
CA GLY A 60 3.38 -11.47 0.84
C GLY A 60 3.22 -10.02 0.42
N LEU A 61 2.47 -9.18 1.18
CA LEU A 61 2.38 -7.74 0.91
C LEU A 61 3.57 -6.93 1.43
N LYS A 62 4.32 -7.45 2.41
CA LYS A 62 5.41 -6.70 3.05
C LYS A 62 6.51 -6.26 2.07
N PRO A 63 6.94 -7.07 1.08
CA PRO A 63 7.96 -6.68 0.10
C PRO A 63 7.58 -5.49 -0.78
N PHE A 64 6.28 -5.17 -0.88
CA PHE A 64 5.78 -4.07 -1.71
C PHE A 64 5.66 -2.74 -0.96
N VAL A 65 5.89 -2.74 0.37
CA VAL A 65 5.86 -1.52 1.19
C VAL A 65 7.23 -0.87 1.16
N PRO A 66 7.34 0.44 0.86
CA PRO A 66 8.62 1.12 0.81
C PRO A 66 9.32 1.13 2.18
N GLU A 67 10.62 0.93 2.19
CA GLU A 67 11.42 1.17 3.40
C GLU A 67 11.47 2.66 3.75
N VAL A 68 11.80 2.95 5.01
CA VAL A 68 11.94 4.31 5.54
C VAL A 68 12.84 5.17 4.64
N ARG A 69 13.94 4.64 4.12
CA ARG A 69 14.88 5.37 3.24
C ARG A 69 14.24 5.91 1.97
N TYR A 70 13.26 5.20 1.38
CA TYR A 70 12.54 5.65 0.17
C TYR A 70 11.47 6.69 0.48
N LEU A 71 10.89 6.63 1.68
CA LEU A 71 9.90 7.61 2.12
C LEU A 71 10.53 8.92 2.58
N LYS A 72 11.82 8.92 2.98
CA LYS A 72 12.50 10.13 3.48
C LYS A 72 12.44 11.30 2.49
N SER A 73 12.57 11.03 1.21
CA SER A 73 12.54 12.08 0.17
C SER A 73 11.18 12.78 0.05
N THR A 74 10.10 12.16 0.51
CA THR A 74 8.75 12.76 0.50
C THR A 74 8.51 13.73 1.68
N PHE A 75 9.49 13.89 2.58
CA PHE A 75 9.40 14.73 3.79
C PHE A 75 10.54 15.74 3.89
N ASP A 76 11.05 16.22 2.76
CA ASP A 76 12.22 17.10 2.74
C ASP A 76 12.04 18.44 3.47
N THR A 77 10.79 18.88 3.63
CA THR A 77 10.45 20.14 4.34
C THR A 77 10.40 20.01 5.86
N LEU A 78 10.42 18.78 6.42
CA LEU A 78 10.38 18.57 7.85
C LEU A 78 11.80 18.67 8.47
N ALA A 79 11.87 19.11 9.72
CA ALA A 79 13.09 19.05 10.52
C ALA A 79 13.58 17.59 10.62
N ILE A 80 14.91 17.39 10.62
CA ILE A 80 15.54 16.05 10.56
C ILE A 80 15.04 15.13 11.67
N GLU A 81 14.94 15.65 12.90
CA GLU A 81 14.49 14.90 14.09
C GLU A 81 13.06 14.35 13.94
N TYR A 82 12.14 15.21 13.50
CA TYR A 82 10.74 14.83 13.28
C TYR A 82 10.55 13.96 12.05
N ARG A 83 11.44 14.11 11.06
CA ARG A 83 11.34 13.39 9.79
C ARG A 83 11.41 11.88 9.98
N GLU A 84 12.36 11.38 10.77
CA GLU A 84 12.54 9.93 10.95
C GLU A 84 11.33 9.29 11.63
N GLU A 85 10.84 9.86 12.71
CA GLU A 85 9.66 9.38 13.42
C GLU A 85 8.40 9.40 12.54
N GLN A 86 8.19 10.50 11.81
CA GLN A 86 7.07 10.64 10.89
C GLN A 86 7.13 9.61 9.75
N VAL A 87 8.29 9.35 9.19
CA VAL A 87 8.47 8.39 8.11
C VAL A 87 8.20 6.96 8.59
N VAL A 88 8.74 6.56 9.75
CA VAL A 88 8.47 5.25 10.36
C VAL A 88 6.97 5.08 10.62
N TYR A 89 6.32 6.10 11.18
CA TYR A 89 4.89 6.09 11.44
C TYR A 89 4.07 5.93 10.14
N ARG A 90 4.41 6.69 9.09
CA ARG A 90 3.77 6.59 7.77
C ARG A 90 3.94 5.22 7.14
N GLN A 91 5.13 4.64 7.21
CA GLN A 91 5.37 3.27 6.73
C GLN A 91 4.47 2.25 7.44
N GLN A 92 4.35 2.36 8.76
CA GLN A 92 3.50 1.47 9.55
C GLN A 92 2.01 1.65 9.21
N LEU A 93 1.56 2.90 9.04
CA LEU A 93 0.19 3.18 8.63
C LEU A 93 -0.12 2.58 7.26
N LEU A 94 0.77 2.75 6.29
CA LEU A 94 0.64 2.19 4.96
C LEU A 94 0.50 0.66 5.03
N TYR A 95 1.40 -0.01 5.75
CA TYR A 95 1.35 -1.47 5.88
C TYR A 95 0.07 -1.95 6.56
N ARG A 96 -0.36 -1.28 7.65
CA ARG A 96 -1.62 -1.60 8.34
C ARG A 96 -2.85 -1.38 7.44
N SER A 97 -2.85 -0.30 6.64
CA SER A 97 -3.92 -0.04 5.67
C SER A 97 -4.03 -1.15 4.65
N LEU A 98 -2.91 -1.51 4.01
CA LEU A 98 -2.85 -2.60 3.05
C LEU A 98 -3.30 -3.95 3.66
N GLN A 99 -2.86 -4.26 4.88
CA GLN A 99 -3.30 -5.46 5.58
C GLN A 99 -4.81 -5.47 5.85
N LYS A 100 -5.36 -4.31 6.25
CA LYS A 100 -6.80 -4.16 6.51
C LYS A 100 -7.60 -4.36 5.23
N ASP A 101 -7.16 -3.77 4.12
CA ASP A 101 -7.85 -3.89 2.85
C ASP A 101 -7.74 -5.30 2.28
N TYR A 102 -6.58 -5.92 2.38
CA TYR A 102 -6.42 -7.32 1.97
C TYR A 102 -7.31 -8.28 2.79
N LYS A 103 -7.43 -8.07 4.11
CA LYS A 103 -8.37 -8.84 4.94
C LYS A 103 -9.83 -8.64 4.53
N LYS A 104 -10.22 -7.41 4.13
CA LYS A 104 -11.55 -7.16 3.57
C LYS A 104 -11.78 -7.93 2.26
N ILE A 105 -10.76 -7.97 1.39
CA ILE A 105 -10.82 -8.73 0.15
C ILE A 105 -11.01 -10.22 0.42
N LEU A 106 -10.23 -10.81 1.32
CA LEU A 106 -10.37 -12.23 1.68
C LEU A 106 -11.77 -12.54 2.24
N LYS A 107 -12.27 -11.68 3.15
CA LYS A 107 -13.61 -11.81 3.71
C LYS A 107 -14.71 -11.67 2.64
N TYR A 108 -14.53 -10.75 1.68
CA TYR A 108 -15.46 -10.60 0.56
C TYR A 108 -15.45 -11.85 -0.31
N ALA A 109 -14.29 -12.36 -0.67
CA ALA A 109 -14.14 -13.57 -1.46
C ALA A 109 -14.78 -14.79 -0.79
N GLU A 110 -14.57 -14.97 0.52
CA GLU A 110 -15.19 -16.02 1.31
C GLU A 110 -16.74 -15.91 1.28
N LYS A 111 -17.28 -14.73 1.60
CA LYS A 111 -18.72 -14.46 1.60
C LYS A 111 -19.37 -14.70 0.23
N SER A 112 -18.68 -14.32 -0.83
CA SER A 112 -19.14 -14.46 -2.22
C SER A 112 -18.78 -15.81 -2.84
N LYS A 113 -18.17 -16.72 -2.07
CA LYS A 113 -17.73 -18.06 -2.53
C LYS A 113 -16.75 -17.99 -3.72
N ILE A 114 -15.94 -16.92 -3.76
CA ILE A 114 -14.89 -16.74 -4.77
C ILE A 114 -13.65 -17.47 -4.28
N THR A 115 -13.13 -18.39 -5.09
CA THR A 115 -11.83 -19.04 -4.81
C THR A 115 -10.73 -18.26 -5.51
N ILE A 116 -10.04 -17.38 -4.82
CA ILE A 116 -9.01 -16.49 -5.38
C ILE A 116 -7.94 -17.27 -6.14
N ARG A 117 -7.47 -18.40 -5.61
CA ARG A 117 -6.46 -19.28 -6.25
C ARG A 117 -6.84 -19.82 -7.62
N ARG A 118 -8.13 -19.72 -7.99
CA ARG A 118 -8.65 -20.22 -9.28
C ARG A 118 -9.01 -19.08 -10.23
N LEU A 119 -8.64 -17.86 -9.90
CA LEU A 119 -8.80 -16.71 -10.77
C LEU A 119 -7.72 -16.73 -11.84
N GLU A 120 -8.14 -16.59 -13.09
CA GLU A 120 -7.23 -16.47 -14.23
C GLU A 120 -6.95 -14.99 -14.45
N LYS A 121 -5.66 -14.62 -14.52
CA LYS A 121 -5.24 -13.25 -14.79
C LYS A 121 -5.63 -12.85 -16.20
N GLY A 122 -6.34 -11.74 -16.31
CA GLY A 122 -6.72 -11.09 -17.56
C GLY A 122 -5.81 -9.91 -17.88
N GLU A 123 -6.40 -8.86 -18.41
CA GLU A 123 -5.73 -7.62 -18.78
C GLU A 123 -5.26 -6.84 -17.53
N VAL A 124 -4.16 -6.11 -17.71
CA VAL A 124 -3.66 -5.15 -16.70
C VAL A 124 -3.68 -3.76 -17.32
N ILE A 125 -4.45 -2.87 -16.73
CA ILE A 125 -4.64 -1.49 -17.18
C ILE A 125 -3.85 -0.57 -16.27
N TYR A 126 -3.08 0.35 -16.86
CA TYR A 126 -2.20 1.30 -16.19
C TYR A 126 -2.65 2.73 -16.43
N ASN A 127 -3.02 3.46 -15.39
CA ASN A 127 -3.36 4.87 -15.43
C ASN A 127 -2.31 5.68 -14.67
N TYR A 128 -1.33 6.19 -15.39
CA TYR A 128 -0.22 6.97 -14.85
C TYR A 128 -0.62 8.40 -14.52
N GLY A 129 -0.04 8.95 -13.47
CA GLY A 129 -0.19 10.34 -13.08
C GLY A 129 1.03 10.85 -12.31
N LYS A 130 1.00 12.16 -12.01
CA LYS A 130 1.95 12.81 -11.10
C LYS A 130 1.15 13.62 -10.08
N ASN A 131 1.60 13.60 -8.83
CA ASN A 131 1.02 14.46 -7.81
C ASN A 131 1.56 15.90 -7.93
N GLU A 132 1.07 16.81 -7.09
CA GLU A 132 1.47 18.23 -7.07
C GLU A 132 2.98 18.41 -6.77
N GLU A 133 3.60 17.46 -6.09
CA GLU A 133 5.02 17.45 -5.75
C GLU A 133 5.88 16.81 -6.85
N GLY A 134 5.26 16.35 -7.96
CA GLY A 134 5.94 15.74 -9.10
C GLY A 134 6.24 14.25 -8.95
N HIS A 135 5.81 13.60 -7.86
CA HIS A 135 5.99 12.15 -7.68
C HIS A 135 5.08 11.37 -8.63
N GLU A 136 5.64 10.38 -9.29
CA GLU A 136 4.91 9.52 -10.21
C GLU A 136 4.11 8.48 -9.44
N TYR A 137 2.88 8.24 -9.91
CA TYR A 137 2.03 7.17 -9.43
C TYR A 137 1.29 6.50 -10.59
N CYS A 138 0.73 5.35 -10.33
CA CYS A 138 -0.10 4.63 -11.29
C CYS A 138 -1.26 3.94 -10.56
N TYR A 139 -2.49 4.19 -11.00
CA TYR A 139 -3.62 3.35 -10.65
C TYR A 139 -3.62 2.14 -11.56
N VAL A 140 -3.42 0.98 -10.96
CA VAL A 140 -3.39 -0.30 -11.68
C VAL A 140 -4.71 -1.02 -11.46
N THR A 141 -5.31 -1.49 -12.55
CA THR A 141 -6.44 -2.40 -12.52
C THR A 141 -6.02 -3.71 -13.16
N THR A 142 -6.05 -4.79 -12.40
CA THR A 142 -5.82 -6.15 -12.91
C THR A 142 -7.16 -6.87 -12.99
N GLU A 143 -7.54 -7.27 -14.19
CA GLU A 143 -8.75 -8.07 -14.41
C GLU A 143 -8.48 -9.54 -14.15
N PHE A 144 -9.52 -10.23 -13.70
CA PHE A 144 -9.54 -11.67 -13.49
C PHE A 144 -10.81 -12.27 -14.08
N LYS A 145 -10.68 -13.51 -14.51
CA LYS A 145 -11.82 -14.29 -15.03
C LYS A 145 -11.96 -15.61 -14.26
N ARG A 146 -13.20 -15.99 -14.04
CA ARG A 146 -13.53 -17.33 -13.56
C ARG A 146 -14.92 -17.73 -14.06
N LYS A 147 -14.95 -18.67 -15.00
CA LYS A 147 -16.19 -19.10 -15.68
C LYS A 147 -16.87 -17.91 -16.37
N LYS A 148 -18.07 -17.53 -15.87
CA LYS A 148 -18.88 -16.41 -16.42
C LYS A 148 -18.70 -15.10 -15.65
N HIS A 149 -17.88 -15.10 -14.60
CA HIS A 149 -17.68 -13.94 -13.73
C HIS A 149 -16.35 -13.28 -14.04
N SER A 150 -16.37 -11.97 -14.04
CA SER A 150 -15.18 -11.11 -14.14
C SER A 150 -14.97 -10.34 -12.85
N TYR A 151 -13.74 -10.15 -12.48
CA TYR A 151 -13.35 -9.45 -11.25
C TYR A 151 -12.23 -8.46 -11.56
N GLU A 152 -12.08 -7.45 -10.73
CA GLU A 152 -10.95 -6.54 -10.80
C GLU A 152 -10.27 -6.36 -9.44
N LEU A 153 -8.95 -6.33 -9.44
CA LEU A 153 -8.11 -5.89 -8.33
C LEU A 153 -7.55 -4.52 -8.71
N LYS A 154 -7.91 -3.50 -7.93
CA LYS A 154 -7.39 -2.14 -8.10
C LYS A 154 -6.43 -1.81 -6.98
N TYR A 155 -5.35 -1.15 -7.32
CA TYR A 155 -4.37 -0.65 -6.35
C TYR A 155 -3.62 0.55 -6.88
N LEU A 156 -3.13 1.35 -5.94
CA LEU A 156 -2.22 2.44 -6.22
C LEU A 156 -0.79 1.92 -6.18
N ALA A 157 -0.01 2.23 -7.20
CA ALA A 157 1.44 2.08 -7.22
C ALA A 157 2.09 3.46 -7.19
N ILE A 158 3.15 3.62 -6.40
CA ILE A 158 3.90 4.88 -6.27
C ILE A 158 5.36 4.66 -6.64
N MET A 159 5.96 5.63 -7.34
CA MET A 159 7.38 5.60 -7.70
C MET A 159 8.17 6.44 -6.68
N LEU A 160 9.12 5.80 -6.00
CA LEU A 160 10.02 6.46 -5.07
C LEU A 160 11.46 6.10 -5.42
N ASN A 161 12.28 7.10 -5.72
CA ASN A 161 13.70 6.92 -6.08
C ASN A 161 13.94 5.88 -7.20
N GLY A 162 13.08 5.89 -8.23
CA GLY A 162 13.18 4.98 -9.37
C GLY A 162 12.66 3.57 -9.15
N HIS A 163 11.97 3.31 -8.03
CA HIS A 163 11.38 2.00 -7.73
C HIS A 163 9.89 2.10 -7.43
N TRP A 164 9.13 1.10 -7.87
CA TRP A 164 7.70 1.00 -7.65
C TRP A 164 7.37 0.28 -6.35
N PHE A 165 6.40 0.83 -5.62
CA PHE A 165 5.87 0.30 -4.36
C PHE A 165 4.35 0.37 -4.35
N LEU A 166 3.68 -0.41 -3.49
CA LEU A 166 2.26 -0.22 -3.23
C LEU A 166 2.01 1.07 -2.43
N GLY A 167 1.01 1.83 -2.87
CA GLY A 167 0.37 2.87 -2.09
C GLY A 167 -0.65 2.29 -1.10
N ASP A 168 -1.53 3.13 -0.58
CA ASP A 168 -2.47 2.81 0.50
C ASP A 168 -3.85 2.33 0.03
N GLU A 169 -4.04 2.17 -1.26
CA GLU A 169 -5.30 1.70 -1.85
C GLU A 169 -5.16 0.28 -2.39
N LEU A 170 -6.02 -0.61 -1.91
CA LEU A 170 -6.15 -1.97 -2.43
C LEU A 170 -7.62 -2.40 -2.34
N SER A 171 -8.22 -2.74 -3.47
CA SER A 171 -9.63 -3.15 -3.54
C SER A 171 -9.85 -4.27 -4.55
N PHE A 172 -10.85 -5.09 -4.29
CA PHE A 172 -11.24 -6.20 -5.17
C PHE A 172 -12.76 -6.28 -5.25
N ARG A 173 -13.29 -6.42 -6.46
CA ARG A 173 -14.73 -6.55 -6.68
C ARG A 173 -15.04 -7.36 -7.95
N GLU A 174 -16.27 -7.83 -8.03
CA GLU A 174 -16.85 -8.38 -9.26
C GLU A 174 -17.22 -7.23 -10.21
N ILE A 175 -16.98 -7.43 -11.49
CA ILE A 175 -17.40 -6.55 -12.58
C ILE A 175 -18.56 -7.23 -13.32
N GLU A 176 -19.61 -6.48 -13.55
CA GLU A 176 -20.77 -6.94 -14.34
C GLU A 176 -20.42 -7.09 -15.83
#